data_7b0b601ffd2bc299891872431c37aeeb
#
_entry.id   7b0b601ffd2bc299891872431c37aeeb
#
_cell.length_a   1.000
_cell.length_b   1.000
_cell.length_c   1.000
_cell.angle_alpha   90.00
_cell.angle_beta   90.00
_cell.angle_gamma   90.00
#
_symmetry.space_group_name_H-M   'P 1'
#
loop_
_entity.id
_entity.type
_entity.pdbx_description
1 polymer ?
#
loop_
_entity_poly.entity_id
_entity_poly.type
_entity_poly.pdbx_seq_one_letter_code
_entity_poly.pdbx_strand_id
1 'polypeptide(L)'
;MPFIPFHEALPDLAAQETRTITTLDSAHLPAGSYTLIEMYCDEPHCDCRRVFFSVLSSNTLQIETVIAYGWESPAFYAQWMGDDDPETIRGLKGPILNFSSPHSALAPALLDLVKTVVLQDDHYIARLKTHYAIFRQTIDAKRKGRMSQRRSTSPRRKLTNAQKRQRTRQHSR
;
A
#
# COMPACT_ATOMS: atom_id res chain seq x y z
N MET A 1 -7.53 -1.75 5.91
CA MET A 1 -6.81 -0.73 5.13
C MET A 1 -6.71 -1.24 3.70
N PRO A 2 -7.10 -0.47 2.71
CA PRO A 2 -6.94 -0.87 1.32
C PRO A 2 -5.47 -0.74 0.93
N PHE A 3 -4.85 -1.85 0.59
CA PHE A 3 -3.54 -1.88 -0.05
C PHE A 3 -3.74 -2.27 -1.50
N ILE A 4 -3.22 -1.48 -2.43
CA ILE A 4 -3.30 -1.76 -3.86
C ILE A 4 -1.91 -2.06 -4.43
N PRO A 5 -1.81 -2.93 -5.43
CA PRO A 5 -0.56 -3.25 -6.09
C PRO A 5 0.10 -2.02 -6.73
N PHE A 6 1.41 -1.89 -6.55
CA PHE A 6 2.19 -0.79 -7.12
C PHE A 6 2.07 -0.72 -8.66
N HIS A 7 2.01 -1.87 -9.32
CA HIS A 7 1.87 -1.95 -10.77
C HIS A 7 0.51 -1.45 -11.30
N GLU A 8 -0.54 -1.43 -10.49
CA GLU A 8 -1.82 -0.82 -10.89
C GLU A 8 -1.76 0.71 -10.94
N ALA A 9 -0.92 1.30 -10.10
CA ALA A 9 -0.74 2.74 -10.05
C ALA A 9 0.33 3.22 -11.04
N LEU A 10 1.41 2.45 -11.20
CA LEU A 10 2.66 2.79 -11.89
C LEU A 10 3.20 1.58 -12.67
N PRO A 11 2.49 1.11 -13.74
CA PRO A 11 2.82 -0.14 -14.43
C PRO A 11 4.21 -0.13 -15.07
N ASP A 12 4.61 0.96 -15.71
CA ASP A 12 5.91 1.04 -16.41
C ASP A 12 7.09 0.95 -15.44
N LEU A 13 6.99 1.63 -14.30
CA LEU A 13 8.02 1.59 -13.27
C LEU A 13 8.06 0.22 -12.59
N ALA A 14 6.90 -0.35 -12.28
CA ALA A 14 6.82 -1.69 -11.70
C ALA A 14 7.40 -2.77 -12.62
N ALA A 15 7.17 -2.68 -13.93
CA ALA A 15 7.73 -3.63 -14.90
C ALA A 15 9.27 -3.63 -14.92
N GLN A 16 9.90 -2.49 -14.61
CA GLN A 16 11.34 -2.34 -14.60
C GLN A 16 11.98 -2.70 -13.25
N GLU A 17 11.26 -2.45 -12.14
CA GLU A 17 11.86 -2.46 -10.80
C GLU A 17 11.28 -3.51 -9.84
N THR A 18 10.26 -4.29 -10.25
CA THR A 18 9.74 -5.38 -9.41
C THR A 18 10.84 -6.41 -9.13
N ARG A 19 11.10 -6.64 -7.83
CA ARG A 19 12.14 -7.57 -7.41
C ARG A 19 11.67 -9.01 -7.53
N THR A 20 12.48 -9.83 -8.19
CA THR A 20 12.33 -11.28 -8.25
C THR A 20 13.57 -11.94 -7.66
N ILE A 21 13.38 -12.98 -6.85
CA ILE A 21 14.46 -13.77 -6.26
C ILE A 21 14.39 -15.15 -6.87
N THR A 22 15.52 -15.62 -7.38
CA THR A 22 15.67 -17.01 -7.86
C THR A 22 16.39 -17.83 -6.80
N THR A 23 15.78 -18.94 -6.41
CA THR A 23 16.32 -19.88 -5.44
C THR A 23 16.73 -21.18 -6.12
N LEU A 24 17.77 -21.80 -5.59
CA LEU A 24 18.08 -23.20 -5.86
C LEU A 24 17.23 -24.08 -4.95
N ASP A 25 17.10 -25.34 -5.31
CA ASP A 25 16.36 -26.32 -4.50
C ASP A 25 16.97 -26.46 -3.11
N SER A 26 16.11 -26.44 -2.10
CA SER A 26 16.49 -26.56 -0.69
C SER A 26 15.43 -27.34 0.09
N ALA A 27 15.76 -27.71 1.32
CA ALA A 27 14.84 -28.42 2.20
C ALA A 27 13.54 -27.65 2.51
N HIS A 28 13.55 -26.32 2.32
CA HIS A 28 12.45 -25.44 2.74
C HIS A 28 11.80 -24.65 1.60
N LEU A 29 12.53 -24.45 0.49
CA LEU A 29 12.04 -23.74 -0.69
C LEU A 29 12.41 -24.51 -1.95
N PRO A 30 11.45 -24.86 -2.81
CA PRO A 30 11.73 -25.42 -4.13
C PRO A 30 12.54 -24.43 -4.99
N ALA A 31 13.33 -24.97 -5.90
CA ALA A 31 13.96 -24.16 -6.94
C ALA A 31 12.90 -23.43 -7.76
N GLY A 32 13.10 -22.15 -8.03
CA GLY A 32 12.17 -21.32 -8.78
C GLY A 32 12.37 -19.85 -8.54
N SER A 33 11.51 -19.04 -9.13
CA SER A 33 11.51 -17.60 -8.96
C SER A 33 10.33 -17.14 -8.11
N TYR A 34 10.61 -16.28 -7.16
CA TYR A 34 9.63 -15.69 -6.25
C TYR A 34 9.63 -14.17 -6.45
N THR A 35 8.55 -13.66 -7.04
CA THR A 35 8.39 -12.23 -7.35
C THR A 35 7.71 -11.52 -6.20
N LEU A 36 8.31 -10.43 -5.72
CA LEU A 36 7.79 -9.59 -4.65
C LEU A 36 6.93 -8.47 -5.24
N ILE A 37 5.62 -8.68 -5.31
CA ILE A 37 4.68 -7.67 -5.76
C ILE A 37 4.44 -6.70 -4.61
N GLU A 38 4.93 -5.47 -4.76
CA GLU A 38 4.76 -4.42 -3.77
C GLU A 38 3.32 -3.91 -3.77
N MET A 39 2.75 -3.74 -2.58
CA MET A 39 1.44 -3.15 -2.37
C MET A 39 1.56 -2.03 -1.33
N TYR A 40 0.92 -0.89 -1.59
CA TYR A 40 0.95 0.29 -0.73
C TYR A 40 -0.45 0.74 -0.35
N CYS A 41 -0.56 1.37 0.82
CA CYS A 41 -1.81 1.92 1.31
C CYS A 41 -2.28 3.09 0.44
N ASP A 42 -3.53 3.03 -0.04
CA ASP A 42 -4.14 4.10 -0.83
C ASP A 42 -5.08 5.00 0.00
N GLU A 43 -5.15 4.81 1.32
CA GLU A 43 -5.97 5.63 2.21
C GLU A 43 -5.54 7.10 2.18
N PRO A 44 -6.47 8.06 2.08
CA PRO A 44 -6.15 9.49 2.06
C PRO A 44 -5.40 9.90 3.32
N HIS A 45 -4.34 10.68 3.13
CA HIS A 45 -3.54 11.23 4.24
C HIS A 45 -2.86 10.18 5.14
N CYS A 46 -2.90 8.89 4.78
CA CYS A 46 -2.17 7.87 5.51
C CYS A 46 -0.67 8.01 5.31
N ASP A 47 0.09 8.04 6.40
CA ASP A 47 1.56 8.04 6.41
C ASP A 47 2.06 6.78 7.15
N CYS A 48 1.55 5.60 6.78
CA CYS A 48 1.92 4.35 7.44
C CYS A 48 3.35 3.86 7.14
N ARG A 49 3.97 4.33 6.07
CA ARG A 49 5.34 3.99 5.65
C ARG A 49 5.63 2.50 5.68
N ARG A 50 4.71 1.75 5.06
CA ARG A 50 4.74 0.28 5.02
C ARG A 50 4.54 -0.22 3.60
N VAL A 51 5.07 -1.40 3.34
CA VAL A 51 4.81 -2.19 2.13
C VAL A 51 4.28 -3.56 2.53
N PHE A 52 3.41 -4.11 1.70
CA PHE A 52 3.03 -5.52 1.74
C PHE A 52 3.58 -6.17 0.48
N PHE A 53 4.33 -7.25 0.64
CA PHE A 53 4.81 -8.06 -0.47
C PHE A 53 3.87 -9.23 -0.69
N SER A 54 3.11 -9.23 -1.80
CA SER A 54 2.50 -10.46 -2.28
C SER A 54 3.56 -11.27 -3.02
N VAL A 55 3.91 -12.43 -2.48
CA VAL A 55 4.99 -13.27 -3.00
C VAL A 55 4.40 -14.25 -4.01
N LEU A 56 4.64 -13.99 -5.30
CA LEU A 56 4.19 -14.82 -6.41
C LEU A 56 5.25 -15.86 -6.76
N SER A 57 4.88 -17.13 -6.77
CA SER A 57 5.75 -18.23 -7.20
C SER A 57 5.64 -18.47 -8.70
N SER A 58 6.79 -18.64 -9.38
CA SER A 58 6.82 -19.06 -10.79
C SER A 58 6.37 -20.50 -11.01
N ASN A 59 6.48 -21.35 -9.99
CA ASN A 59 6.15 -22.77 -10.09
C ASN A 59 4.64 -23.03 -10.02
N THR A 60 3.95 -22.31 -9.16
CA THR A 60 2.50 -22.46 -8.93
C THR A 60 1.68 -21.43 -9.65
N LEU A 61 2.29 -20.30 -10.07
CA LEU A 61 1.63 -19.09 -10.57
C LEU A 61 0.58 -18.53 -9.57
N GLN A 62 0.83 -18.75 -8.27
CA GLN A 62 -0.05 -18.30 -7.20
C GLN A 62 0.71 -17.45 -6.19
N ILE A 63 -0.04 -16.65 -5.44
CA ILE A 63 0.51 -15.93 -4.27
C ILE A 63 0.67 -16.93 -3.13
N GLU A 64 1.90 -17.19 -2.75
CA GLU A 64 2.25 -18.13 -1.67
C GLU A 64 2.01 -17.51 -0.30
N THR A 65 2.22 -16.22 -0.17
CA THR A 65 2.07 -15.49 1.09
C THR A 65 2.03 -13.99 0.87
N VAL A 66 1.60 -13.25 1.91
CA VAL A 66 1.74 -11.80 1.99
C VAL A 66 2.56 -11.45 3.22
N ILE A 67 3.63 -10.67 3.03
CA ILE A 67 4.57 -10.26 4.07
C ILE A 67 4.48 -8.75 4.26
N ALA A 68 4.18 -8.30 5.48
CA ALA A 68 4.12 -6.89 5.85
C ALA A 68 5.48 -6.41 6.37
N TYR A 69 5.91 -5.24 5.93
CA TYR A 69 7.14 -4.60 6.37
C TYR A 69 7.00 -3.08 6.48
N GLY A 70 7.53 -2.52 7.56
CA GLY A 70 7.65 -1.09 7.80
C GLY A 70 9.11 -0.70 7.99
N TRP A 71 9.57 0.33 7.29
CA TRP A 71 10.99 0.74 7.31
C TRP A 71 11.34 1.76 8.36
N GLU A 72 10.35 2.28 9.11
CA GLU A 72 10.59 3.27 10.16
C GLU A 72 10.95 2.62 11.52
N SER A 73 11.34 3.44 12.48
CA SER A 73 11.66 2.98 13.83
C SER A 73 10.41 2.51 14.61
N PRO A 74 10.55 1.67 15.63
CA PRO A 74 9.44 1.33 16.51
C PRO A 74 8.78 2.58 17.15
N ALA A 75 9.56 3.59 17.50
CA ALA A 75 9.04 4.85 18.06
C ALA A 75 8.14 5.60 17.06
N PHE A 76 8.46 5.56 15.76
CA PHE A 76 7.57 6.11 14.73
C PHE A 76 6.23 5.42 14.74
N TYR A 77 6.19 4.07 14.78
CA TYR A 77 4.94 3.32 14.75
C TYR A 77 4.11 3.48 16.01
N ALA A 78 4.76 3.59 17.19
CA ALA A 78 4.08 3.91 18.44
C ALA A 78 3.38 5.28 18.36
N GLN A 79 4.07 6.30 17.87
CA GLN A 79 3.49 7.63 17.68
C GLN A 79 2.38 7.64 16.60
N TRP A 80 2.62 6.96 15.47
CA TRP A 80 1.67 6.91 14.36
C TRP A 80 0.38 6.19 14.74
N MET A 81 0.47 5.12 15.54
CA MET A 81 -0.69 4.34 16.00
C MET A 81 -1.38 4.97 17.20
N GLY A 82 -0.65 5.77 17.98
CA GLY A 82 -1.12 6.29 19.27
C GLY A 82 -1.18 5.21 20.36
N ASP A 83 -0.36 4.17 20.22
CA ASP A 83 -0.30 3.02 21.10
C ASP A 83 1.16 2.54 21.19
N ASP A 84 1.63 2.15 22.37
CA ASP A 84 2.98 1.69 22.63
C ASP A 84 3.08 0.18 22.92
N ASP A 85 2.00 -0.58 22.69
CA ASP A 85 2.01 -2.03 22.83
C ASP A 85 3.09 -2.68 21.97
N PRO A 86 4.07 -3.38 22.57
CA PRO A 86 5.21 -3.92 21.84
C PRO A 86 4.85 -4.95 20.77
N GLU A 87 3.76 -5.70 20.93
CA GLU A 87 3.32 -6.69 19.93
C GLU A 87 2.70 -6.01 18.72
N THR A 88 1.86 -5.02 18.94
CA THR A 88 1.30 -4.16 17.89
C THR A 88 2.41 -3.48 17.10
N ILE A 89 3.37 -2.86 17.78
CA ILE A 89 4.52 -2.19 17.15
C ILE A 89 5.36 -3.17 16.33
N ARG A 90 5.63 -4.37 16.87
CA ARG A 90 6.36 -5.44 16.16
C ARG A 90 5.60 -5.85 14.89
N GLY A 91 4.28 -6.01 14.97
CA GLY A 91 3.42 -6.33 13.82
C GLY A 91 3.38 -5.22 12.76
N LEU A 92 3.46 -3.95 13.18
CA LEU A 92 3.52 -2.81 12.26
C LEU A 92 4.88 -2.72 11.56
N LYS A 93 5.97 -2.88 12.28
CA LYS A 93 7.31 -2.83 11.73
C LYS A 93 7.64 -4.04 10.87
N GLY A 94 7.29 -5.23 11.31
CA GLY A 94 7.64 -6.48 10.61
C GLY A 94 9.15 -6.73 10.51
N PRO A 95 9.63 -7.54 9.53
CA PRO A 95 8.77 -8.28 8.59
C PRO A 95 7.96 -9.39 9.29
N ILE A 96 6.71 -9.51 8.90
CA ILE A 96 5.76 -10.49 9.49
C ILE A 96 4.77 -10.98 8.42
N LEU A 97 4.29 -12.23 8.56
CA LEU A 97 3.19 -12.73 7.74
C LEU A 97 1.90 -11.94 8.02
N ASN A 98 1.19 -11.55 6.98
CA ASN A 98 -0.07 -10.80 7.14
C ASN A 98 -1.20 -11.75 7.54
N PHE A 99 -1.68 -11.66 8.77
CA PHE A 99 -2.73 -12.53 9.34
C PHE A 99 -4.03 -12.61 8.52
N SER A 100 -4.34 -11.57 7.76
CA SER A 100 -5.58 -11.50 6.98
C SER A 100 -5.46 -12.14 5.58
N SER A 101 -4.30 -12.70 5.24
CA SER A 101 -4.03 -13.30 3.93
C SER A 101 -3.86 -14.81 4.04
N PRO A 102 -4.23 -15.56 3.00
CA PRO A 102 -3.88 -16.98 2.92
C PRO A 102 -2.35 -17.18 2.88
N HIS A 103 -1.89 -18.28 3.44
CA HIS A 103 -0.49 -18.67 3.44
C HIS A 103 -0.35 -20.12 2.99
N SER A 104 0.59 -20.37 2.08
CA SER A 104 1.01 -21.74 1.75
C SER A 104 1.96 -22.31 2.79
N ALA A 105 2.31 -23.57 2.66
CA ALA A 105 3.33 -24.22 3.49
C ALA A 105 4.73 -23.56 3.34
N LEU A 106 4.98 -22.82 2.26
CA LEU A 106 6.24 -22.13 1.99
C LEU A 106 6.36 -20.78 2.73
N ALA A 107 5.28 -20.27 3.33
CA ALA A 107 5.24 -18.93 3.93
C ALA A 107 6.33 -18.69 4.99
N PRO A 108 6.65 -19.61 5.91
CA PRO A 108 7.71 -19.39 6.89
C PRO A 108 9.10 -19.25 6.23
N ALA A 109 9.40 -20.09 5.24
CA ALA A 109 10.69 -20.03 4.52
C ALA A 109 10.81 -18.78 3.64
N LEU A 110 9.70 -18.34 3.03
CA LEU A 110 9.66 -17.08 2.27
C LEU A 110 9.81 -15.85 3.18
N LEU A 111 9.22 -15.87 4.37
CA LEU A 111 9.42 -14.82 5.37
C LEU A 111 10.90 -14.74 5.78
N ASP A 112 11.53 -15.89 6.03
CA ASP A 112 12.95 -15.93 6.39
C ASP A 112 13.84 -15.42 5.25
N LEU A 113 13.57 -15.83 4.01
CA LEU A 113 14.27 -15.32 2.82
C LEU A 113 14.13 -13.79 2.69
N VAL A 114 12.94 -13.25 2.85
CA VAL A 114 12.73 -11.80 2.81
C VAL A 114 13.51 -11.11 3.93
N LYS A 115 13.48 -11.65 5.14
CA LYS A 115 14.16 -11.09 6.30
C LYS A 115 15.68 -11.13 6.18
N THR A 116 16.25 -12.25 5.73
CA THR A 116 17.70 -12.50 5.79
C THR A 116 18.44 -12.10 4.52
N VAL A 117 17.73 -11.95 3.40
CA VAL A 117 18.33 -11.61 2.10
C VAL A 117 17.79 -10.28 1.58
N VAL A 118 16.47 -10.18 1.41
CA VAL A 118 15.87 -9.03 0.71
C VAL A 118 16.02 -7.74 1.51
N LEU A 119 15.68 -7.78 2.80
CA LEU A 119 15.71 -6.62 3.67
C LEU A 119 17.09 -6.33 4.28
N GLN A 120 18.13 -7.07 3.86
CA GLN A 120 19.53 -6.74 4.14
C GLN A 120 20.15 -5.85 3.03
N ASP A 121 19.41 -5.62 1.94
CA ASP A 121 19.84 -4.77 0.83
C ASP A 121 19.31 -3.33 1.05
N ASP A 122 20.18 -2.46 1.56
CA ASP A 122 19.85 -1.05 1.83
C ASP A 122 19.42 -0.29 0.57
N HIS A 123 19.93 -0.65 -0.61
CA HIS A 123 19.51 -0.06 -1.88
C HIS A 123 18.08 -0.43 -2.20
N TYR A 124 17.68 -1.67 -1.92
CA TYR A 124 16.28 -2.07 -2.09
C TYR A 124 15.36 -1.36 -1.10
N ILE A 125 15.76 -1.22 0.15
CA ILE A 125 14.98 -0.46 1.15
C ILE A 125 14.82 1.00 0.71
N ALA A 126 15.88 1.63 0.21
CA ALA A 126 15.82 3.00 -0.31
C ALA A 126 14.85 3.11 -1.50
N ARG A 127 14.85 2.09 -2.40
CA ARG A 127 13.92 2.01 -3.53
C ARG A 127 12.47 1.87 -3.06
N LEU A 128 12.17 1.01 -2.07
CA LEU A 128 10.83 0.89 -1.49
C LEU A 128 10.30 2.23 -0.97
N LYS A 129 11.13 3.02 -0.30
CA LYS A 129 10.79 4.36 0.18
C LYS A 129 10.48 5.31 -0.98
N THR A 130 11.26 5.24 -2.05
CA THR A 130 11.05 6.03 -3.28
C THR A 130 9.75 5.63 -3.98
N HIS A 131 9.50 4.32 -4.14
CA HIS A 131 8.25 3.79 -4.70
C HIS A 131 7.03 4.26 -3.91
N TYR A 132 7.10 4.18 -2.58
CA TYR A 132 6.04 4.69 -1.72
C TYR A 132 5.77 6.18 -1.94
N ALA A 133 6.81 7.00 -2.01
CA ALA A 133 6.66 8.45 -2.22
C ALA A 133 5.99 8.77 -3.57
N ILE A 134 6.44 8.13 -4.65
CA ILE A 134 5.87 8.30 -6.00
C ILE A 134 4.42 7.78 -6.04
N PHE A 135 4.17 6.61 -5.43
CA PHE A 135 2.83 6.03 -5.31
C PHE A 135 1.87 7.00 -4.60
N ARG A 136 2.26 7.54 -3.45
CA ARG A 136 1.45 8.52 -2.70
C ARG A 136 1.13 9.75 -3.53
N GLN A 137 2.12 10.34 -4.19
CA GLN A 137 1.91 11.49 -5.08
C GLN A 137 0.90 11.17 -6.19
N THR A 138 1.03 10.00 -6.82
CA THR A 138 0.15 9.55 -7.91
C THR A 138 -1.30 9.36 -7.44
N ILE A 139 -1.51 8.69 -6.30
CA ILE A 139 -2.84 8.46 -5.73
C ILE A 139 -3.51 9.77 -5.32
N ASP A 140 -2.79 10.65 -4.65
CA ASP A 140 -3.31 11.93 -4.20
C ASP A 140 -3.65 12.86 -5.36
N ALA A 141 -2.85 12.84 -6.45
CA ALA A 141 -3.15 13.58 -7.68
C ALA A 141 -4.42 13.06 -8.38
N LYS A 142 -4.56 11.72 -8.53
CA LYS A 142 -5.76 11.08 -9.10
C LYS A 142 -7.03 11.45 -8.32
N ARG A 143 -6.94 11.53 -6.99
CA ARG A 143 -8.08 11.89 -6.12
C ARG A 143 -8.46 13.37 -6.26
N LYS A 144 -7.48 14.28 -6.28
CA LYS A 144 -7.74 15.73 -6.52
C LYS A 144 -8.43 15.96 -7.86
N GLY A 145 -7.99 15.28 -8.92
CA GLY A 145 -8.62 15.33 -10.24
C GLY A 145 -10.08 14.88 -10.23
N ARG A 146 -10.38 13.74 -9.58
CA ARG A 146 -11.76 13.23 -9.44
C ARG A 146 -12.67 14.17 -8.65
N MET A 147 -12.16 14.79 -7.59
CA MET A 147 -12.94 15.76 -6.80
C MET A 147 -13.24 17.03 -7.58
N SER A 148 -12.30 17.52 -8.39
CA SER A 148 -12.49 18.69 -9.26
C SER A 148 -13.56 18.41 -10.32
N GLN A 149 -13.51 17.26 -10.98
CA GLN A 149 -14.53 16.85 -11.97
C GLN A 149 -15.93 16.73 -11.35
N ARG A 150 -16.07 16.15 -10.18
CA ARG A 150 -17.37 16.04 -9.48
C ARG A 150 -17.96 17.42 -9.13
N ARG A 151 -17.11 18.41 -8.81
CA ARG A 151 -17.57 19.78 -8.54
C ARG A 151 -18.01 20.49 -9.81
N SER A 152 -17.37 20.24 -10.96
CA SER A 152 -17.72 20.84 -12.25
C SER A 152 -18.99 20.24 -12.87
N THR A 153 -19.29 18.97 -12.59
CA THR A 153 -20.47 18.26 -13.12
C THR A 153 -21.71 18.37 -12.21
N SER A 154 -21.57 18.91 -11.00
CA SER A 154 -22.71 19.15 -10.12
C SER A 154 -23.53 20.30 -10.69
N PRO A 155 -24.80 20.09 -11.11
CA PRO A 155 -25.63 21.16 -11.69
C PRO A 155 -25.81 22.24 -10.62
N ARG A 156 -25.27 23.42 -10.89
CA ARG A 156 -25.49 24.61 -10.09
C ARG A 156 -26.98 24.92 -10.14
N ARG A 157 -27.72 24.46 -9.13
CA ARG A 157 -29.18 24.67 -9.01
C ARG A 157 -29.40 26.18 -8.98
N LYS A 158 -29.61 26.78 -10.16
CA LYS A 158 -30.00 28.18 -10.28
C LYS A 158 -31.35 28.31 -9.61
N LEU A 159 -31.41 28.97 -8.48
CA LEU A 159 -32.66 29.37 -7.86
C LEU A 159 -33.47 30.16 -8.88
N THR A 160 -34.68 29.67 -9.18
CA THR A 160 -35.61 30.40 -10.07
C THR A 160 -35.93 31.77 -9.45
N ASN A 161 -36.25 32.74 -10.31
CA ASN A 161 -36.60 34.09 -9.84
C ASN A 161 -37.76 34.08 -8.83
N ALA A 162 -38.67 33.10 -8.88
CA ALA A 162 -39.71 32.87 -7.91
C ALA A 162 -39.19 32.53 -6.51
N GLN A 163 -38.19 31.64 -6.41
CA GLN A 163 -37.54 31.24 -5.15
C GLN A 163 -36.71 32.38 -4.53
N LYS A 164 -36.09 33.24 -5.38
CA LYS A 164 -35.40 34.44 -4.88
C LYS A 164 -36.38 35.45 -4.27
N ARG A 165 -37.56 35.64 -4.89
CA ARG A 165 -38.61 36.56 -4.37
C ARG A 165 -39.24 36.07 -3.04
N GLN A 166 -39.37 34.77 -2.82
CA GLN A 166 -39.89 34.23 -1.54
C GLN A 166 -38.88 34.44 -0.39
N ARG A 167 -37.60 34.33 -0.60
CA ARG A 167 -36.56 34.55 0.43
C ARG A 167 -36.51 36.00 0.90
N THR A 168 -36.68 36.96 -0.03
CA THR A 168 -36.68 38.39 0.30
C THR A 168 -37.90 38.78 1.15
N ARG A 169 -39.09 38.11 0.97
CA ARG A 169 -40.30 38.39 1.77
C ARG A 169 -40.26 37.84 3.19
N GLN A 170 -39.42 36.85 3.48
CA GLN A 170 -39.29 36.26 4.84
C GLN A 170 -38.30 37.03 5.72
N HIS A 171 -37.46 37.93 5.18
CA HIS A 171 -36.53 38.74 5.95
C HIS A 171 -37.01 40.19 6.19
N SER A 172 -38.27 40.49 5.84
CA SER A 172 -38.90 41.82 6.03
C SER A 172 -40.15 41.73 6.91
N ARG A 173 -40.16 40.76 7.85
CA ARG A 173 -41.18 40.71 8.92
C ARG A 173 -40.51 40.61 10.28
#